data_c935a65437a1e54434ffc22ab2656ad2
#
_entry.id   c935a65437a1e54434ffc22ab2656ad2
#
_cell.length_a   1.000
_cell.length_b   1.000
_cell.length_c   1.000
_cell.angle_alpha   90.00
_cell.angle_beta   90.00
_cell.angle_gamma   90.00
#
_symmetry.space_group_name_H-M   'P 1'
#
loop_
_entity.id
_entity.type
_entity.pdbx_description
1 polymer ?
#
loop_
_entity_poly.entity_id
_entity_poly.type
_entity_poly.pdbx_seq_one_letter_code
_entity_poly.pdbx_strand_id
1 'polypeptide(L)' 'MSWKRRFDDAIVLPDGRKLVTLLDAATYATKLSKKEADTAEWQAAIESLMLVAQYVGPTMFAGIGIVRALNRQVR' A
#
# COMPACT_ATOMS: atom_id res chain seq x y z
N MET A 1 -12.26 3.55 -11.63
CA MET A 1 -11.24 3.37 -10.60
C MET A 1 -9.85 3.40 -11.19
N SER A 2 -8.90 3.94 -10.45
CA SER A 2 -7.57 4.24 -11.01
C SER A 2 -6.50 3.31 -10.44
N TRP A 3 -6.77 2.01 -10.43
CA TRP A 3 -5.83 1.04 -9.85
C TRP A 3 -4.51 0.95 -10.62
N LYS A 4 -4.49 1.38 -11.88
CA LYS A 4 -3.26 1.35 -12.69
C LYS A 4 -2.37 2.57 -12.49
N ARG A 5 -2.77 3.53 -11.67
CA ARG A 5 -1.94 4.71 -11.39
C ARG A 5 -0.66 4.30 -10.69
N ARG A 6 0.43 4.98 -11.04
CA ARG A 6 1.73 4.69 -10.45
C ARG A 6 1.99 5.58 -9.25
N PHE A 7 2.70 5.04 -8.28
CA PHE A 7 3.28 5.87 -7.22
C PHE A 7 4.37 6.77 -7.83
N ASP A 8 4.59 7.93 -7.24
CA ASP A 8 5.67 8.82 -7.67
C ASP A 8 7.02 8.11 -7.58
N ASP A 9 7.26 7.43 -6.46
CA ASP A 9 8.42 6.58 -6.28
C ASP A 9 7.93 5.18 -5.94
N ALA A 10 8.46 4.17 -6.63
CA ALA A 10 8.09 2.79 -6.33
C ALA A 10 8.43 2.45 -4.87
N ILE A 11 7.55 1.69 -4.23
CA ILE A 11 7.76 1.26 -2.85
C ILE A 11 8.58 -0.03 -2.86
N VAL A 12 9.75 0.00 -2.23
CA VAL A 12 10.62 -1.17 -2.15
C VAL A 12 10.23 -2.02 -0.95
N LEU A 13 9.93 -3.29 -1.22
CA LEU A 13 9.60 -4.25 -0.17
C LEU A 13 10.87 -4.82 0.47
N PRO A 14 10.77 -5.33 1.71
CA PRO A 14 11.93 -5.92 2.38
C PRO A 14 12.58 -7.08 1.61
N ASP A 15 11.80 -7.78 0.77
CA ASP A 15 12.32 -8.90 -0.03
C ASP A 15 12.91 -8.45 -1.38
N GLY A 16 12.99 -7.15 -1.63
CA GLY A 16 13.57 -6.61 -2.85
C GLY A 16 12.58 -6.34 -3.98
N ARG A 17 11.33 -6.79 -3.84
CA ARG A 17 10.31 -6.48 -4.85
C ARG A 17 9.86 -5.04 -4.72
N LYS A 18 9.22 -4.54 -5.78
CA LYS A 18 8.75 -3.15 -5.81
C LYS A 18 7.26 -3.10 -6.09
N LEU A 19 6.58 -2.21 -5.39
CA LEU A 19 5.19 -1.88 -5.68
C LEU A 19 5.20 -0.61 -6.52
N VAL A 20 4.80 -0.73 -7.77
CA VAL A 20 4.87 0.38 -8.74
C VAL A 20 3.52 1.08 -8.88
N THR A 21 2.43 0.32 -8.87
CA THR A 21 1.09 0.85 -9.07
C THR A 21 0.21 0.61 -7.84
N LEU A 22 -0.94 1.29 -7.81
CA LEU A 22 -1.93 1.03 -6.78
C LEU A 22 -2.39 -0.43 -6.79
N LEU A 23 -2.51 -1.02 -7.99
CA LEU A 23 -2.90 -2.41 -8.10
C LEU A 23 -1.85 -3.34 -7.49
N ASP A 24 -0.58 -3.05 -7.70
CA ASP A 24 0.49 -3.82 -7.08
C ASP A 24 0.36 -3.82 -5.56
N ALA A 25 0.10 -2.65 -4.99
CA ALA A 25 -0.06 -2.51 -3.55
C ALA A 25 -1.29 -3.26 -3.05
N ALA A 26 -2.40 -3.18 -3.77
CA ALA A 26 -3.61 -3.89 -3.41
C ALA A 26 -3.40 -5.40 -3.45
N THR A 27 -2.72 -5.89 -4.48
CA THR A 27 -2.41 -7.31 -4.62
C THR A 27 -1.54 -7.78 -3.44
N TYR A 28 -0.53 -6.98 -3.10
CA TYR A 28 0.32 -7.31 -1.95
C TYR A 28 -0.51 -7.40 -0.67
N ALA A 29 -1.41 -6.44 -0.45
CA ALA A 29 -2.24 -6.39 0.75
C ALA A 29 -3.15 -7.63 0.86
N THR A 30 -3.66 -8.13 -0.26
CA THR A 30 -4.53 -9.32 -0.24
C THR A 30 -3.77 -10.59 0.15
N LYS A 31 -2.45 -10.57 0.01
CA LYS A 31 -1.61 -11.73 0.34
C LYS A 31 -1.06 -11.69 1.76
N LEU A 32 -1.35 -10.64 2.51
CA LEU A 32 -0.94 -10.56 3.90
C LEU A 32 -1.66 -11.61 4.74
N SER A 33 -0.99 -12.10 5.78
CA SER A 33 -1.67 -12.95 6.75
C SER A 33 -2.76 -12.15 7.44
N LYS A 34 -3.76 -12.84 7.97
CA LYS A 34 -4.85 -12.17 8.67
C LYS A 34 -4.32 -11.35 9.85
N LYS A 35 -3.34 -11.88 10.55
CA LYS A 35 -2.74 -11.20 11.69
C LYS A 35 -2.11 -9.86 11.28
N GLU A 36 -1.39 -9.83 10.16
CA GLU A 36 -0.79 -8.59 9.67
C GLU A 36 -1.84 -7.63 9.14
N ALA A 37 -2.80 -8.15 8.37
CA ALA A 37 -3.84 -7.32 7.77
C ALA A 37 -4.72 -6.65 8.83
N ASP A 38 -4.84 -7.26 10.01
CA ASP A 38 -5.67 -6.73 11.09
C ASP A 38 -4.96 -5.62 11.89
N THR A 39 -3.67 -5.35 11.63
CA THR A 39 -2.99 -4.27 12.34
C THR A 39 -3.55 -2.92 11.93
N ALA A 40 -3.49 -1.96 12.85
CA ALA A 40 -3.99 -0.60 12.58
C ALA A 40 -3.26 0.03 11.40
N GLU A 41 -1.96 -0.21 11.28
CA GLU A 41 -1.15 0.36 10.19
C GLU A 41 -1.62 -0.16 8.83
N TRP A 42 -1.86 -1.45 8.70
CA TRP A 42 -2.33 -2.01 7.44
C TRP A 42 -3.77 -1.63 7.14
N GLN A 43 -4.61 -1.52 8.15
CA GLN A 43 -5.98 -1.05 7.96
C GLN A 43 -5.97 0.38 7.40
N ALA A 44 -5.16 1.25 7.99
CA ALA A 44 -5.04 2.62 7.50
C ALA A 44 -4.46 2.67 6.08
N ALA A 45 -3.47 1.84 5.80
CA ALA A 45 -2.85 1.78 4.47
C ALA A 45 -3.87 1.33 3.41
N ILE A 46 -4.65 0.31 3.71
CA ILE A 46 -5.67 -0.20 2.80
C ILE A 46 -6.75 0.86 2.55
N GLU A 47 -7.19 1.55 3.60
CA GLU A 47 -8.18 2.62 3.44
C GLU A 47 -7.65 3.75 2.58
N SER A 48 -6.41 4.18 2.81
CA SER A 48 -5.79 5.23 1.99
C SER A 48 -5.69 4.80 0.53
N LEU A 49 -5.32 3.55 0.30
CA LEU A 49 -5.21 3.00 -1.04
C LEU A 49 -6.55 3.03 -1.76
N MET A 50 -7.61 2.62 -1.08
CA MET A 50 -8.95 2.62 -1.66
C MET A 50 -9.45 4.04 -1.97
N LEU A 51 -9.20 4.97 -1.05
CA LEU A 51 -9.61 6.36 -1.24
C LEU A 51 -8.91 6.97 -2.46
N VAL A 52 -7.61 6.74 -2.58
CA VAL A 52 -6.85 7.28 -3.72
C VAL A 52 -7.34 6.68 -5.03
N ALA A 53 -7.62 5.38 -5.05
CA ALA A 53 -8.08 4.70 -6.26
C ALA A 53 -9.48 5.19 -6.68
N GLN A 54 -10.37 5.40 -5.71
CA GLN A 54 -11.76 5.79 -6.00
C GLN A 54 -11.91 7.27 -6.29
N TYR A 55 -11.19 8.12 -5.60
CA TYR A 55 -11.40 9.57 -5.67
C TYR A 55 -10.28 10.31 -6.38
N VAL A 56 -9.39 9.59 -7.03
CA VAL A 56 -8.33 10.19 -7.86
C VAL A 56 -7.46 11.16 -7.03
N GLY A 57 -7.17 10.80 -5.78
CA GLY A 57 -6.26 11.59 -4.95
C GLY A 57 -4.81 11.37 -5.32
N PRO A 58 -3.88 12.13 -4.73
CA PRO A 58 -2.45 11.90 -4.93
C PRO A 58 -2.03 10.52 -4.44
N THR A 59 -1.29 9.79 -5.27
CA THR A 59 -0.83 8.45 -4.90
C THR A 59 0.13 8.48 -3.72
N MET A 60 0.72 9.63 -3.44
CA MET A 60 1.61 9.80 -2.31
C MET A 60 0.95 9.42 -0.98
N PHE A 61 -0.34 9.72 -0.80
CA PHE A 61 -1.02 9.37 0.45
C PHE A 61 -1.09 7.87 0.67
N ALA A 62 -1.41 7.13 -0.39
CA ALA A 62 -1.43 5.67 -0.29
C ALA A 62 -0.02 5.13 -0.03
N GLY A 63 0.98 5.71 -0.69
CA GLY A 63 2.37 5.31 -0.52
C GLY A 63 2.86 5.49 0.91
N ILE A 64 2.54 6.62 1.53
CA ILE A 64 2.93 6.90 2.92
C ILE A 64 2.33 5.86 3.86
N GLY A 65 1.05 5.53 3.69
CA GLY A 65 0.40 4.53 4.53
C GLY A 65 1.05 3.16 4.41
N ILE A 66 1.38 2.74 3.19
CA ILE A 66 2.01 1.44 2.96
C ILE A 66 3.42 1.41 3.53
N VAL A 67 4.19 2.48 3.35
CA VAL A 67 5.55 2.55 3.90
C VAL A 67 5.52 2.45 5.43
N ARG A 68 4.59 3.12 6.08
CA ARG A 68 4.45 3.02 7.53
C ARG A 68 4.13 1.59 7.97
N ALA A 69 3.23 0.93 7.25
CA ALA A 69 2.88 -0.45 7.58
C ALA A 69 4.06 -1.40 7.39
N LEU A 70 4.83 -1.20 6.32
CA LEU A 70 6.02 -2.01 6.06
C LEU A 70 7.10 -1.79 7.12
N ASN A 71 7.30 -0.55 7.56
CA ASN A 71 8.29 -0.25 8.59
C ASN A 71 7.95 -0.93 9.90
N ARG A 72 6.68 -1.07 10.22
CA ARG A 72 6.27 -1.80 11.40
C ARG A 72 6.70 -3.27 11.32
N GLN A 73 6.62 -3.87 10.13
CA GLN A 73 6.98 -5.28 9.95
C GLN A 73 8.47 -5.54 10.05
N VAL A 74 9.29 -4.56 9.77
CA VAL A 74 10.74 -4.72 9.69
C VAL A 74 11.42 -4.73 11.06
N ARG A 75 10.70 -4.48 12.10
CA ARG A 75 11.25 -4.42 13.47
C ARG A 75 11.72 -5.76 14.01
#